data_1a057b9abf711214702028d153dfbe71
#
_entry.id   1a057b9abf711214702028d153dfbe71
#
_cell.length_a   1.000
_cell.length_b   1.000
_cell.length_c   1.000
_cell.angle_alpha   90.00
_cell.angle_beta   90.00
_cell.angle_gamma   90.00
#
_symmetry.space_group_name_H-M   'P 1'
#
loop_
_entity.id
_entity.type
_entity.pdbx_description
1 polymer ?
#
loop_
_entity_poly.entity_id
_entity_poly.type
_entity_poly.pdbx_seq_one_letter_code
_entity_poly.pdbx_strand_id
1 'polypeptide(L)'
;MYPHYLINGRIPRAHRTFEARPGDKARLRFINSGGDTIFKVALGGHRMTVTHTDGFPVQPRETESIYLSMGERVDVEVILGDGIFPLTALAVGKDDRAFAVIRTAGGQAPHPDVDFPELSSTGLLLSSLKPADRALLPEDTPDREVSIDLGGQMMPYEWSILTDGQSSSATVQEGQRLRMVMRNRTMMPHPMHIHGHTWALPGSGGLRKDTVLL
;
A
#
# COMPACT_ATOMS: atom_id res chain seq x y z
N MET A 1 -15.77 13.14 8.54
CA MET A 1 -15.78 11.99 7.61
C MET A 1 -15.73 12.54 6.18
N TYR A 2 -14.84 12.03 5.33
CA TYR A 2 -14.76 12.46 3.93
C TYR A 2 -15.95 11.87 3.16
N PRO A 3 -16.64 12.67 2.33
CA PRO A 3 -17.86 12.20 1.65
C PRO A 3 -17.60 11.26 0.47
N HIS A 4 -16.34 11.16 0.01
CA HIS A 4 -15.99 10.35 -1.17
C HIS A 4 -14.55 9.86 -1.12
N TYR A 5 -14.30 8.70 -1.73
CA TYR A 5 -12.98 8.21 -2.09
C TYR A 5 -12.70 8.51 -3.57
N LEU A 6 -11.44 8.83 -3.87
CA LEU A 6 -11.07 9.38 -5.17
C LEU A 6 -9.96 8.55 -5.83
N ILE A 7 -10.03 8.37 -7.16
CA ILE A 7 -8.87 8.00 -7.97
C ILE A 7 -8.51 9.20 -8.85
N ASN A 8 -7.27 9.68 -8.69
CA ASN A 8 -6.76 10.86 -9.41
C ASN A 8 -7.71 12.06 -9.35
N GLY A 9 -8.22 12.36 -8.15
CA GLY A 9 -9.08 13.51 -7.88
C GLY A 9 -10.51 13.39 -8.41
N ARG A 10 -10.96 12.20 -8.82
CA ARG A 10 -12.30 11.97 -9.35
C ARG A 10 -13.10 11.03 -8.45
N ILE A 11 -14.36 11.42 -8.22
CA ILE A 11 -15.35 10.59 -7.54
C ILE A 11 -15.82 9.44 -8.44
N PRO A 12 -16.37 8.34 -7.89
CA PRO A 12 -16.82 7.20 -8.68
C PRO A 12 -17.81 7.54 -9.79
N ARG A 13 -18.76 8.44 -9.54
CA ARG A 13 -19.76 8.85 -10.55
C ARG A 13 -19.20 9.71 -11.69
N ALA A 14 -18.03 10.32 -11.50
CA ALA A 14 -17.30 11.11 -12.49
C ALA A 14 -15.87 10.57 -12.66
N HIS A 15 -15.75 9.25 -12.69
CA HIS A 15 -14.49 8.53 -12.67
C HIS A 15 -13.54 8.87 -13.83
N ARG A 16 -12.26 8.56 -13.64
CA ARG A 16 -11.28 8.54 -14.72
C ARG A 16 -11.46 7.32 -15.58
N THR A 17 -11.32 7.52 -16.89
CA THR A 17 -11.11 6.45 -17.86
C THR A 17 -9.68 6.54 -18.38
N PHE A 18 -8.98 5.42 -18.40
CA PHE A 18 -7.66 5.26 -18.97
C PHE A 18 -7.80 4.46 -20.25
N GLU A 19 -7.46 5.09 -21.38
CA GLU A 19 -7.53 4.44 -22.69
C GLU A 19 -6.24 3.66 -22.97
N ALA A 20 -6.38 2.46 -23.51
CA ALA A 20 -5.30 1.56 -23.88
C ALA A 20 -5.73 0.69 -25.08
N ARG A 21 -4.89 -0.27 -25.47
CA ARG A 21 -5.19 -1.26 -26.52
C ARG A 21 -5.21 -2.67 -25.93
N PRO A 22 -6.01 -3.58 -26.51
CA PRO A 22 -5.92 -4.98 -26.16
C PRO A 22 -4.50 -5.51 -26.39
N GLY A 23 -3.99 -6.27 -25.40
CA GLY A 23 -2.63 -6.80 -25.42
C GLY A 23 -1.54 -5.85 -24.91
N ASP A 24 -1.85 -4.59 -24.63
CA ASP A 24 -0.87 -3.68 -24.03
C ASP A 24 -0.41 -4.21 -22.69
N LYS A 25 0.92 -4.20 -22.47
CA LYS A 25 1.51 -4.42 -21.16
C LYS A 25 1.54 -3.08 -20.41
N ALA A 26 0.61 -2.93 -19.49
CA ALA A 26 0.49 -1.74 -18.67
C ALA A 26 1.22 -1.91 -17.33
N ARG A 27 1.93 -0.86 -16.89
CA ARG A 27 2.44 -0.73 -15.53
C ARG A 27 1.56 0.26 -14.77
N LEU A 28 0.82 -0.24 -13.81
CA LEU A 28 -0.02 0.58 -12.94
C LEU A 28 0.75 0.87 -11.65
N ARG A 29 0.77 2.13 -11.26
CA ARG A 29 1.39 2.59 -10.02
C ARG A 29 0.31 3.08 -9.08
N PHE A 30 0.07 2.31 -8.03
CA PHE A 30 -0.90 2.68 -7.01
C PHE A 30 -0.21 3.38 -5.86
N ILE A 31 -0.77 4.51 -5.44
CA ILE A 31 -0.30 5.32 -4.31
C ILE A 31 -1.52 5.57 -3.43
N ASN A 32 -1.48 5.10 -2.20
CA ASN A 32 -2.49 5.46 -1.23
C ASN A 32 -2.07 6.72 -0.48
N SER A 33 -2.61 7.87 -0.90
CA SER A 33 -2.40 9.17 -0.25
C SER A 33 -3.48 9.50 0.80
N GLY A 34 -4.34 8.55 1.15
CA GLY A 34 -5.35 8.70 2.19
C GLY A 34 -4.74 8.79 3.58
N GLY A 35 -5.42 9.49 4.50
CA GLY A 35 -4.94 9.69 5.87
C GLY A 35 -5.32 8.57 6.84
N ASP A 36 -6.40 7.81 6.58
CA ASP A 36 -6.95 6.84 7.54
C ASP A 36 -7.59 5.60 6.91
N THR A 37 -7.41 5.39 5.61
CA THR A 37 -8.12 4.31 4.91
C THR A 37 -7.16 3.36 4.21
N ILE A 38 -7.26 2.09 4.58
CA ILE A 38 -6.65 0.99 3.84
C ILE A 38 -7.57 0.66 2.67
N PHE A 39 -7.01 0.50 1.48
CA PHE A 39 -7.78 0.10 0.30
C PHE A 39 -7.43 -1.32 -0.12
N LYS A 40 -8.47 -2.07 -0.52
CA LYS A 40 -8.32 -3.30 -1.30
C LYS A 40 -8.48 -2.95 -2.77
N VAL A 41 -7.41 -3.06 -3.55
CA VAL A 41 -7.35 -2.64 -4.95
C VAL A 41 -7.41 -3.88 -5.85
N ALA A 42 -8.30 -3.84 -6.85
CA ALA A 42 -8.42 -4.89 -7.86
C ALA A 42 -8.78 -4.30 -9.22
N LEU A 43 -8.36 -4.99 -10.28
CA LEU A 43 -8.73 -4.70 -11.67
C LEU A 43 -9.57 -5.87 -12.20
N GLY A 44 -10.84 -5.61 -12.52
CA GLY A 44 -11.76 -6.65 -12.99
C GLY A 44 -11.25 -7.36 -14.24
N GLY A 45 -11.39 -8.69 -14.27
CA GLY A 45 -10.95 -9.54 -15.35
C GLY A 45 -9.44 -9.73 -15.49
N HIS A 46 -8.63 -9.29 -14.49
CA HIS A 46 -7.18 -9.36 -14.60
C HIS A 46 -6.51 -9.84 -13.32
N ARG A 47 -5.44 -10.61 -13.51
CA ARG A 47 -4.43 -10.82 -12.47
C ARG A 47 -3.33 -9.77 -12.64
N MET A 48 -2.84 -9.25 -11.54
CA MET A 48 -1.79 -8.25 -11.49
C MET A 48 -0.49 -8.87 -11.00
N THR A 49 0.63 -8.57 -11.63
CA THR A 49 1.95 -9.01 -11.16
C THR A 49 2.63 -7.86 -10.42
N VAL A 50 2.74 -7.98 -9.10
CA VAL A 50 3.46 -7.00 -8.27
C VAL A 50 4.95 -7.10 -8.56
N THR A 51 5.59 -5.95 -8.84
CA THR A 51 7.01 -5.85 -9.19
C THR A 51 7.81 -4.96 -8.24
N HIS A 52 7.16 -3.99 -7.60
CA HIS A 52 7.81 -3.08 -6.64
C HIS A 52 6.85 -2.73 -5.49
N THR A 53 7.41 -2.49 -4.32
CA THR A 53 6.74 -1.83 -3.20
C THR A 53 7.61 -0.70 -2.66
N ASP A 54 7.01 0.47 -2.38
CA ASP A 54 7.67 1.70 -1.93
C ASP A 54 8.87 2.11 -2.81
N GLY A 55 8.80 1.78 -4.11
CA GLY A 55 9.86 2.04 -5.08
C GLY A 55 10.95 0.95 -5.16
N PHE A 56 10.95 -0.04 -4.27
CA PHE A 56 11.94 -1.11 -4.27
C PHE A 56 11.43 -2.36 -4.99
N PRO A 57 12.29 -2.99 -5.82
CA PRO A 57 11.90 -4.18 -6.56
C PRO A 57 11.69 -5.38 -5.64
N VAL A 58 10.70 -6.18 -5.98
CA VAL A 58 10.38 -7.43 -5.31
C VAL A 58 10.47 -8.61 -6.27
N GLN A 59 10.54 -9.81 -5.75
CA GLN A 59 10.31 -11.00 -6.55
C GLN A 59 8.88 -10.93 -7.10
N PRO A 60 8.69 -11.07 -8.43
CA PRO A 60 7.37 -10.90 -9.03
C PRO A 60 6.33 -11.81 -8.38
N ARG A 61 5.19 -11.25 -8.00
CA ARG A 61 4.12 -11.98 -7.35
C ARG A 61 2.78 -11.67 -8.01
N GLU A 62 2.16 -12.69 -8.56
CA GLU A 62 0.79 -12.57 -9.08
C GLU A 62 -0.24 -12.54 -7.97
N THR A 63 -1.26 -11.72 -8.18
CA THR A 63 -2.40 -11.58 -7.28
C THR A 63 -3.62 -11.05 -8.04
N GLU A 64 -4.79 -11.26 -7.48
CA GLU A 64 -6.07 -10.71 -7.98
C GLU A 64 -6.41 -9.39 -7.32
N SER A 65 -5.99 -9.20 -6.06
CA SER A 65 -6.19 -7.95 -5.32
C SER A 65 -5.05 -7.69 -4.34
N ILE A 66 -4.91 -6.43 -3.94
CA ILE A 66 -3.82 -5.95 -3.09
C ILE A 66 -4.41 -5.10 -1.97
N TYR A 67 -3.98 -5.31 -0.73
CA TYR A 67 -4.18 -4.34 0.34
C TYR A 67 -3.11 -3.27 0.27
N LEU A 68 -3.54 -2.02 0.20
CA LEU A 68 -2.68 -0.85 0.11
C LEU A 68 -2.97 0.08 1.28
N SER A 69 -2.05 0.13 2.23
CA SER A 69 -2.18 0.96 3.43
C SER A 69 -1.80 2.41 3.13
N MET A 70 -2.15 3.31 4.04
CA MET A 70 -1.81 4.72 3.93
C MET A 70 -0.30 4.91 3.75
N GLY A 71 0.10 5.74 2.80
CA GLY A 71 1.49 6.02 2.46
C GLY A 71 2.19 4.94 1.63
N GLU A 72 1.65 3.73 1.52
CA GLU A 72 2.24 2.68 0.69
C GLU A 72 2.09 2.97 -0.80
N ARG A 73 3.07 2.52 -1.58
CA ARG A 73 3.06 2.53 -3.04
C ARG A 73 3.36 1.13 -3.54
N VAL A 74 2.73 0.77 -4.64
CA VAL A 74 2.94 -0.51 -5.30
C VAL A 74 2.90 -0.35 -6.80
N ASP A 75 3.83 -1.00 -7.49
CA ASP A 75 3.82 -1.09 -8.94
C ASP A 75 3.42 -2.51 -9.35
N VAL A 76 2.46 -2.58 -10.26
CA VAL A 76 2.02 -3.84 -10.85
C VAL A 76 2.12 -3.79 -12.37
N GLU A 77 2.36 -4.94 -12.97
CA GLU A 77 2.26 -5.16 -14.40
C GLU A 77 1.02 -5.99 -14.71
N VAL A 78 0.35 -5.65 -15.80
CA VAL A 78 -0.84 -6.34 -16.28
C VAL A 78 -0.85 -6.33 -17.82
N ILE A 79 -1.26 -7.44 -18.44
CA ILE A 79 -1.56 -7.48 -19.87
C ILE A 79 -3.05 -7.27 -20.02
N LEU A 80 -3.42 -6.19 -20.71
CA LEU A 80 -4.80 -5.77 -20.82
C LEU A 80 -5.55 -6.63 -21.84
N GLY A 81 -6.72 -7.13 -21.43
CA GLY A 81 -7.66 -7.83 -22.28
C GLY A 81 -8.34 -6.89 -23.28
N ASP A 82 -9.29 -7.42 -24.06
CA ASP A 82 -10.18 -6.64 -24.90
C ASP A 82 -11.51 -6.37 -24.17
N GLY A 83 -11.79 -5.11 -23.81
CA GLY A 83 -12.98 -4.78 -23.04
C GLY A 83 -12.93 -3.46 -22.29
N ILE A 84 -13.77 -3.37 -21.26
CA ILE A 84 -13.88 -2.22 -20.37
C ILE A 84 -13.83 -2.75 -18.93
N PHE A 85 -12.79 -2.41 -18.20
CA PHE A 85 -12.44 -3.04 -16.95
C PHE A 85 -12.58 -2.08 -15.77
N PRO A 86 -13.35 -2.45 -14.71
CA PRO A 86 -13.42 -1.67 -13.50
C PRO A 86 -12.10 -1.76 -12.73
N LEU A 87 -11.55 -0.61 -12.36
CA LEU A 87 -10.47 -0.49 -11.38
C LEU A 87 -11.07 0.05 -10.08
N THR A 88 -11.14 -0.80 -9.07
CA THR A 88 -11.80 -0.46 -7.81
C THR A 88 -10.78 -0.47 -6.66
N ALA A 89 -10.86 0.53 -5.80
CA ALA A 89 -10.19 0.56 -4.50
C ALA A 89 -11.27 0.58 -3.41
N LEU A 90 -11.59 -0.59 -2.85
CA LEU A 90 -12.58 -0.78 -1.81
C LEU A 90 -12.01 -0.33 -0.47
N ALA A 91 -12.70 0.56 0.23
CA ALA A 91 -12.30 1.03 1.55
C ALA A 91 -12.54 -0.06 2.60
N VAL A 92 -11.47 -0.60 3.18
CA VAL A 92 -11.54 -1.72 4.14
C VAL A 92 -12.25 -1.27 5.41
N GLY A 93 -13.26 -2.04 5.83
CA GLY A 93 -14.06 -1.73 7.02
C GLY A 93 -15.03 -0.56 6.86
N LYS A 94 -15.21 -0.04 5.64
CA LYS A 94 -16.11 1.05 5.30
C LYS A 94 -16.94 0.64 4.07
N ASP A 95 -18.18 1.05 4.00
CA ASP A 95 -19.08 0.71 2.89
C ASP A 95 -18.98 1.75 1.77
N ASP A 96 -17.78 1.90 1.19
CA ASP A 96 -17.53 2.84 0.09
C ASP A 96 -16.27 2.47 -0.69
N ARG A 97 -16.11 3.05 -1.87
CA ARG A 97 -15.01 2.74 -2.78
C ARG A 97 -14.57 3.93 -3.64
N ALA A 98 -13.32 3.92 -4.09
CA ALA A 98 -12.86 4.72 -5.20
C ALA A 98 -12.92 3.88 -6.48
N PHE A 99 -13.16 4.53 -7.63
CA PHE A 99 -13.41 3.85 -8.88
C PHE A 99 -12.79 4.57 -10.08
N ALA A 100 -12.29 3.78 -11.02
CA ALA A 100 -11.85 4.21 -12.35
C ALA A 100 -12.11 3.09 -13.37
N VAL A 101 -11.87 3.38 -14.64
CA VAL A 101 -12.05 2.41 -15.72
C VAL A 101 -10.78 2.36 -16.57
N ILE A 102 -10.34 1.15 -16.93
CA ILE A 102 -9.39 0.93 -18.02
C ILE A 102 -10.18 0.44 -19.23
N ARG A 103 -10.01 1.10 -20.36
CA ARG A 103 -10.78 0.84 -21.57
C ARG A 103 -9.86 0.48 -22.71
N THR A 104 -10.12 -0.66 -23.33
CA THR A 104 -9.43 -1.12 -24.56
C THR A 104 -10.40 -1.36 -25.72
N ALA A 105 -11.72 -1.28 -25.45
CA ALA A 105 -12.79 -1.45 -26.45
C ALA A 105 -13.90 -0.43 -26.28
N GLY A 106 -14.74 -0.29 -27.30
CA GLY A 106 -15.96 0.50 -27.25
C GLY A 106 -17.01 -0.11 -26.33
N GLY A 107 -17.93 0.73 -25.85
CA GLY A 107 -19.05 0.26 -25.01
C GLY A 107 -19.32 1.16 -23.81
N GLN A 108 -20.27 0.75 -22.98
CA GLN A 108 -20.63 1.47 -21.77
C GLN A 108 -19.74 1.04 -20.59
N ALA A 109 -19.25 2.00 -19.82
CA ALA A 109 -18.51 1.73 -18.59
C ALA A 109 -19.39 0.99 -17.58
N PRO A 110 -18.83 0.05 -16.80
CA PRO A 110 -19.57 -0.59 -15.72
C PRO A 110 -19.94 0.43 -14.63
N HIS A 111 -21.01 0.11 -13.89
CA HIS A 111 -21.40 0.95 -12.75
C HIS A 111 -20.31 0.95 -11.68
N PRO A 112 -20.06 2.08 -10.99
CA PRO A 112 -19.03 2.15 -9.94
C PRO A 112 -19.20 1.11 -8.81
N ASP A 113 -20.42 0.69 -8.52
CA ASP A 113 -20.73 -0.31 -7.48
C ASP A 113 -20.69 -1.76 -7.99
N VAL A 114 -20.19 -1.98 -9.21
CA VAL A 114 -20.04 -3.34 -9.74
C VAL A 114 -19.11 -4.16 -8.87
N ASP A 115 -19.55 -5.35 -8.51
CA ASP A 115 -18.71 -6.36 -7.87
C ASP A 115 -18.18 -7.33 -8.94
N PHE A 116 -16.98 -7.81 -8.71
CA PHE A 116 -16.29 -8.75 -9.59
C PHE A 116 -15.38 -9.69 -8.79
N PRO A 117 -15.06 -10.90 -9.31
CA PRO A 117 -14.40 -11.95 -8.54
C PRO A 117 -13.08 -11.52 -7.89
N GLU A 118 -12.26 -10.75 -8.61
CA GLU A 118 -10.93 -10.32 -8.12
C GLU A 118 -11.06 -9.43 -6.87
N LEU A 119 -12.12 -8.64 -6.77
CA LEU A 119 -12.38 -7.82 -5.59
C LEU A 119 -12.75 -8.67 -4.37
N SER A 120 -13.36 -9.84 -4.58
CA SER A 120 -13.75 -10.78 -3.52
C SER A 120 -12.63 -11.76 -3.14
N SER A 121 -11.53 -11.80 -3.89
CA SER A 121 -10.39 -12.71 -3.65
C SER A 121 -9.66 -12.40 -2.33
N THR A 122 -8.79 -13.30 -1.89
CA THR A 122 -7.87 -13.02 -0.80
C THR A 122 -6.82 -12.00 -1.24
N GLY A 123 -6.86 -10.79 -0.68
CA GLY A 123 -5.92 -9.72 -1.04
C GLY A 123 -4.49 -10.00 -0.58
N LEU A 124 -3.53 -9.60 -1.40
CA LEU A 124 -2.11 -9.66 -1.08
C LEU A 124 -1.73 -8.53 -0.10
N LEU A 125 -1.09 -8.89 1.01
CA LEU A 125 -0.45 -7.93 1.90
C LEU A 125 0.96 -7.60 1.38
N LEU A 126 1.30 -6.33 1.21
CA LEU A 126 2.60 -5.92 0.68
C LEU A 126 3.77 -6.34 1.59
N SER A 127 3.53 -6.43 2.90
CA SER A 127 4.52 -6.95 3.86
C SER A 127 4.85 -8.43 3.69
N SER A 128 4.05 -9.19 2.95
CA SER A 128 4.30 -10.62 2.65
C SER A 128 5.19 -10.84 1.42
N LEU A 129 5.52 -9.79 0.69
CA LEU A 129 6.39 -9.86 -0.49
C LEU A 129 7.83 -10.23 -0.09
N LYS A 130 8.58 -10.74 -1.06
CA LYS A 130 10.01 -11.01 -0.93
C LYS A 130 10.80 -9.99 -1.74
N PRO A 131 11.90 -9.44 -1.23
CA PRO A 131 12.74 -8.52 -1.98
C PRO A 131 13.36 -9.22 -3.20
N ALA A 132 13.59 -8.46 -4.27
CA ALA A 132 14.56 -8.87 -5.27
C ALA A 132 15.98 -8.69 -4.71
N ASP A 133 16.94 -9.52 -5.12
CA ASP A 133 18.32 -9.51 -4.59
C ASP A 133 18.95 -8.12 -4.60
N ARG A 134 18.72 -7.36 -5.69
CA ARG A 134 19.24 -5.99 -5.85
C ARG A 134 18.62 -4.95 -4.89
N ALA A 135 17.56 -5.32 -4.16
CA ALA A 135 16.92 -4.44 -3.18
C ALA A 135 17.35 -4.75 -1.75
N LEU A 136 18.04 -5.85 -1.52
CA LEU A 136 18.53 -6.23 -0.21
C LEU A 136 19.48 -5.16 0.34
N LEU A 137 19.32 -4.85 1.61
CA LEU A 137 20.37 -4.15 2.35
C LEU A 137 21.45 -5.15 2.74
N PRO A 138 22.72 -4.71 2.87
CA PRO A 138 23.77 -5.58 3.40
C PRO A 138 23.36 -6.19 4.73
N GLU A 139 23.58 -7.49 4.91
CA GLU A 139 23.39 -8.14 6.20
C GLU A 139 24.49 -7.65 7.15
N ASP A 140 24.08 -7.11 8.27
CA ASP A 140 24.98 -6.64 9.31
C ASP A 140 24.27 -6.60 10.66
N THR A 141 25.02 -6.71 11.73
CA THR A 141 24.46 -6.63 13.08
C THR A 141 24.10 -5.17 13.39
N PRO A 142 22.90 -4.88 13.87
CA PRO A 142 22.56 -3.54 14.32
C PRO A 142 23.46 -3.10 15.47
N ASP A 143 23.98 -1.87 15.38
CA ASP A 143 24.76 -1.25 16.45
C ASP A 143 23.92 -0.95 17.69
N ARG A 144 22.63 -0.71 17.45
CA ARG A 144 21.69 -0.36 18.52
C ARG A 144 20.28 -0.83 18.18
N GLU A 145 19.54 -1.22 19.19
CA GLU A 145 18.09 -1.42 19.14
C GLU A 145 17.38 -0.25 19.82
N VAL A 146 16.30 0.24 19.19
CA VAL A 146 15.45 1.33 19.68
C VAL A 146 14.02 0.82 19.70
N SER A 147 13.33 0.95 20.83
CA SER A 147 11.91 0.66 20.91
C SER A 147 11.09 1.90 20.61
N ILE A 148 10.01 1.74 19.84
CA ILE A 148 9.05 2.78 19.52
C ILE A 148 7.67 2.28 19.85
N ASP A 149 7.04 2.83 20.88
CA ASP A 149 5.69 2.50 21.28
C ASP A 149 4.72 3.62 20.86
N LEU A 150 3.71 3.24 20.05
CA LEU A 150 2.62 4.13 19.67
C LEU A 150 1.50 3.95 20.68
N GLY A 151 1.13 5.02 21.37
CA GLY A 151 0.05 5.06 22.34
C GLY A 151 -0.96 6.13 22.00
N GLY A 152 -2.13 6.07 22.67
CA GLY A 152 -3.13 7.10 22.56
C GLY A 152 -4.55 6.58 22.39
N GLN A 153 -5.46 7.55 22.25
CA GLN A 153 -6.89 7.30 22.12
C GLN A 153 -7.59 8.47 21.44
N MET A 154 -8.78 8.19 20.91
CA MET A 154 -9.59 9.20 20.23
C MET A 154 -10.39 10.09 21.20
N MET A 155 -10.68 9.60 22.41
CA MET A 155 -11.51 10.31 23.40
C MET A 155 -10.94 10.16 24.81
N PRO A 156 -10.34 11.19 25.41
CA PRO A 156 -9.94 12.46 24.78
C PRO A 156 -8.93 12.24 23.67
N TYR A 157 -8.85 13.16 22.73
CA TYR A 157 -7.89 13.07 21.62
C TYR A 157 -6.47 13.26 22.15
N GLU A 158 -5.75 12.15 22.27
CA GLU A 158 -4.40 12.11 22.82
C GLU A 158 -3.59 11.03 22.11
N TRP A 159 -2.44 11.42 21.56
CA TRP A 159 -1.53 10.50 20.87
C TRP A 159 -0.10 10.68 21.37
N SER A 160 0.62 9.60 21.48
CA SER A 160 2.01 9.60 21.92
C SER A 160 2.87 8.63 21.10
N ILE A 161 4.13 9.04 20.92
CA ILE A 161 5.19 8.16 20.43
C ILE A 161 6.26 8.17 21.52
N LEU A 162 6.52 7.00 22.10
CA LEU A 162 7.58 6.85 23.10
C LEU A 162 8.77 6.14 22.49
N THR A 163 9.95 6.73 22.60
CA THR A 163 11.22 6.16 22.17
C THR A 163 11.97 5.68 23.41
N ASP A 164 12.27 4.39 23.52
CA ASP A 164 12.88 3.78 24.70
C ASP A 164 12.15 4.13 26.02
N GLY A 165 10.79 4.20 25.93
CA GLY A 165 9.92 4.53 27.05
C GLY A 165 9.83 6.04 27.40
N GLN A 166 10.43 6.92 26.61
CA GLN A 166 10.45 8.36 26.87
C GLN A 166 9.86 9.16 25.70
N SER A 167 9.27 10.30 25.99
CA SER A 167 8.80 11.29 24.96
C SER A 167 9.97 12.06 24.37
N SER A 168 11.00 11.37 23.88
CA SER A 168 12.20 11.98 23.33
C SER A 168 12.59 11.31 22.01
N SER A 169 13.29 12.04 21.17
CA SER A 169 13.84 11.50 19.93
C SER A 169 15.02 10.58 20.21
N ALA A 170 15.16 9.50 19.44
CA ALA A 170 16.38 8.72 19.43
C ALA A 170 17.49 9.54 18.74
N THR A 171 18.61 9.75 19.45
CA THR A 171 19.82 10.30 18.83
C THR A 171 20.58 9.17 18.14
N VAL A 172 20.96 9.37 16.88
CA VAL A 172 21.74 8.45 16.08
C VAL A 172 22.99 9.14 15.54
N GLN A 173 24.07 8.40 15.34
CA GLN A 173 25.27 8.89 14.71
C GLN A 173 25.31 8.45 13.25
N GLU A 174 25.95 9.25 12.42
CA GLU A 174 26.19 8.88 11.01
C GLU A 174 26.91 7.52 10.91
N GLY A 175 26.42 6.67 10.02
CA GLY A 175 26.95 5.33 9.82
C GLY A 175 26.38 4.26 10.74
N GLN A 176 25.65 4.62 11.82
CA GLN A 176 25.02 3.63 12.69
C GLN A 176 23.87 2.90 12.00
N ARG A 177 23.83 1.58 12.21
CA ARG A 177 22.69 0.74 11.84
C ARG A 177 21.79 0.51 13.06
N LEU A 178 20.50 0.86 12.89
CA LEU A 178 19.51 0.69 13.94
C LEU A 178 18.57 -0.47 13.64
N ARG A 179 18.19 -1.20 14.68
CA ARG A 179 16.98 -2.01 14.70
C ARG A 179 15.89 -1.22 15.42
N MET A 180 14.80 -0.92 14.75
CA MET A 180 13.62 -0.29 15.38
C MET A 180 12.57 -1.36 15.65
N VAL A 181 12.18 -1.50 16.91
CA VAL A 181 11.11 -2.38 17.35
C VAL A 181 9.88 -1.52 17.61
N MET A 182 9.01 -1.45 16.61
CA MET A 182 7.80 -0.64 16.67
C MET A 182 6.64 -1.45 17.21
N ARG A 183 5.88 -0.90 18.16
CA ARG A 183 4.71 -1.53 18.76
C ARG A 183 3.53 -0.57 18.74
N ASN A 184 2.43 -1.02 18.15
CA ASN A 184 1.16 -0.32 18.24
C ASN A 184 0.44 -0.76 19.52
N ARG A 185 0.24 0.17 20.46
CA ARG A 185 -0.49 -0.03 21.73
C ARG A 185 -1.94 0.44 21.63
N THR A 186 -2.39 0.83 20.44
CA THR A 186 -3.73 1.32 20.20
C THR A 186 -4.57 0.27 19.47
N MET A 187 -5.85 0.54 19.30
CA MET A 187 -6.74 -0.32 18.51
C MET A 187 -6.87 0.12 17.04
N MET A 188 -6.14 1.14 16.63
CA MET A 188 -6.19 1.67 15.27
C MET A 188 -4.92 1.30 14.49
N PRO A 189 -5.01 1.02 13.19
CA PRO A 189 -3.82 0.83 12.37
C PRO A 189 -3.08 2.17 12.18
N HIS A 190 -1.77 2.15 12.34
CA HIS A 190 -0.91 3.32 12.17
C HIS A 190 0.15 3.07 11.10
N PRO A 191 0.16 3.85 10.00
CA PRO A 191 1.26 3.81 9.04
C PRO A 191 2.47 4.53 9.63
N MET A 192 3.59 3.85 9.69
CA MET A 192 4.87 4.42 10.14
C MET A 192 5.77 4.68 8.97
N HIS A 193 6.31 5.90 8.91
CA HIS A 193 7.25 6.35 7.89
C HIS A 193 8.36 7.17 8.53
N ILE A 194 9.59 7.01 8.03
CA ILE A 194 10.74 7.84 8.45
C ILE A 194 11.26 8.59 7.24
N HIS A 195 11.27 9.91 7.34
CA HIS A 195 11.77 10.77 6.28
C HIS A 195 13.27 10.54 6.04
N GLY A 196 13.65 10.44 4.76
CA GLY A 196 15.03 10.31 4.34
C GLY A 196 15.67 8.93 4.53
N HIS A 197 14.95 7.95 5.08
CA HIS A 197 15.47 6.62 5.36
C HIS A 197 14.56 5.52 4.82
N THR A 198 15.15 4.35 4.64
CA THR A 198 14.44 3.12 4.31
C THR A 198 14.92 2.02 5.24
N TRP A 199 14.15 0.97 5.39
CA TRP A 199 14.48 -0.17 6.24
C TRP A 199 14.23 -1.50 5.55
N ALA A 200 14.80 -2.54 6.10
CA ALA A 200 14.49 -3.92 5.77
C ALA A 200 13.55 -4.49 6.84
N LEU A 201 12.50 -5.20 6.42
CA LEU A 201 11.61 -5.95 7.31
C LEU A 201 12.18 -7.36 7.50
N PRO A 202 12.71 -7.73 8.68
CA PRO A 202 13.36 -9.04 8.87
C PRO A 202 12.40 -10.21 8.64
N GLY A 203 11.17 -10.11 9.14
CA GLY A 203 10.14 -11.14 8.99
C GLY A 203 9.72 -11.43 7.55
N SER A 204 10.03 -10.53 6.61
CA SER A 204 9.75 -10.67 5.17
C SER A 204 11.00 -10.96 4.34
N GLY A 205 12.08 -11.46 4.97
CA GLY A 205 13.35 -11.75 4.29
C GLY A 205 14.10 -10.49 3.86
N GLY A 206 14.05 -9.42 4.62
CA GLY A 206 14.72 -8.18 4.32
C GLY A 206 13.99 -7.29 3.31
N LEU A 207 12.67 -7.46 3.18
CA LEU A 207 11.87 -6.61 2.28
C LEU A 207 12.12 -5.13 2.56
N ARG A 208 12.60 -4.42 1.55
CA ARG A 208 12.91 -3.00 1.68
C ARG A 208 11.66 -2.14 1.53
N LYS A 209 11.43 -1.28 2.51
CA LYS A 209 10.29 -0.36 2.57
C LYS A 209 10.69 0.97 3.19
N ASP A 210 9.85 1.97 3.05
CA ASP A 210 9.92 3.22 3.81
C ASP A 210 8.63 3.52 4.58
N THR A 211 7.60 2.72 4.36
CA THR A 211 6.30 2.81 5.06
C THR A 211 5.85 1.43 5.49
N VAL A 212 5.44 1.28 6.73
CA VAL A 212 4.91 0.03 7.28
C VAL A 212 3.67 0.30 8.12
N LEU A 213 2.66 -0.54 7.96
CA LEU A 213 1.46 -0.51 8.79
C LEU A 213 1.69 -1.33 10.06
N LEU A 214 1.35 -0.76 11.21
CA LEU A 214 1.34 -1.39 12.53
C LEU A 214 -0.08 -1.59 13.04
#